data_23c7b5555ac9e3675c7fdb11de980444
#
_entry.id   23c7b5555ac9e3675c7fdb11de980444
#
_cell.length_a   1.000
_cell.length_b   1.000
_cell.length_c   1.000
_cell.angle_alpha   90.00
_cell.angle_beta   90.00
_cell.angle_gamma   90.00
#
_symmetry.space_group_name_H-M   'P 1'
#
loop_
_entity.id
_entity.type
_entity.pdbx_description
1 polymer ?
#
loop_
_entity_poly.entity_id
_entity_poly.type
_entity_poly.pdbx_seq_one_letter_code
_entity_poly.pdbx_strand_id
1 'polypeptide(L)'
;MKITRDDIRNVAIIAHVDHGKTTLVDELLKQSGVFRDNQEVTERVMDSNDIERERGITILSKNTAVRYGKTKINIIDTPGHADFGGEVERVLKMVNGVILVVDAFEGAMPQTKFVLKKALELNLSVIVCVNKCDRPEARPKEVVDEVLELLIELDANDDQLDCPFVFASAKTGVASLDPDEPGTDMKPLFDTIVDYIPAPTGDPDAGTQVLISTIDYNEYVGRIGVGKVDNGKVVVNEPVVIVNEHDPDRMLKVKIGKLYVYEGLNKVEVNEADIGSIVAISGIADVNIGDTICSPENPDPIPFQKISEPTISMTFMVNDSPFAGKEGKFVTSRHLRDRLFRELNTDVSLRVEETETTEAFKVSGRGELHLSVLIENMRREGYEFAVSKAEVIYKTDERGKKLEPFEIAYIDVPDEFTGTVINMLNSRKGELQGMAPTGNGTTRLEFLVPSRGLIGFRGDFMTATKGNGVINTIFDEYLPYKGDMNYRSQGSLIAYETGTSITYGLFNAQERGTLFIGPGEPVYAGMVIGENGRTDDIEVNVCKKKQLTNTRTSGADDALKLTPPKVLSLEQALDFIDTDELLEITPKSFRIRKKILDPTLRFRAKRDAGNK
;
A
#
# COMPACT_ATOMS: atom_id res chain seq x y z
N MET A 1 10.55 -36.00 18.55
CA MET A 1 11.97 -35.60 18.33
C MET A 1 11.99 -34.64 17.12
N LYS A 2 12.60 -33.46 17.26
CA LYS A 2 12.63 -32.50 16.12
C LYS A 2 13.45 -33.06 14.95
N ILE A 3 12.92 -32.93 13.75
CA ILE A 3 13.59 -33.25 12.48
C ILE A 3 13.86 -31.96 11.71
N THR A 4 14.85 -31.99 10.84
CA THR A 4 15.18 -30.92 9.90
C THR A 4 14.80 -31.38 8.48
N ARG A 5 14.13 -30.51 7.71
CA ARG A 5 13.69 -30.75 6.33
C ARG A 5 14.67 -30.11 5.36
N ASP A 6 15.81 -30.78 5.12
CA ASP A 6 16.87 -30.27 4.24
C ASP A 6 16.44 -30.08 2.77
N ASP A 7 15.31 -30.70 2.41
CA ASP A 7 14.71 -30.62 1.08
C ASP A 7 13.78 -29.40 0.89
N ILE A 8 13.65 -28.52 1.89
CA ILE A 8 12.81 -27.31 1.82
C ILE A 8 13.59 -26.08 2.28
N ARG A 9 13.38 -24.94 1.59
CA ARG A 9 13.77 -23.60 2.04
C ARG A 9 12.58 -22.66 1.89
N ASN A 10 12.34 -21.85 2.90
CA ASN A 10 11.27 -20.85 2.92
C ASN A 10 11.92 -19.46 3.00
N VAL A 11 11.75 -18.65 1.98
CA VAL A 11 12.35 -17.30 1.88
C VAL A 11 11.32 -16.25 1.52
N ALA A 12 11.44 -15.07 2.12
CA ALA A 12 10.71 -13.88 1.69
C ALA A 12 11.64 -12.94 0.92
N ILE A 13 11.12 -12.26 -0.09
CA ILE A 13 11.88 -11.26 -0.82
C ILE A 13 11.41 -9.87 -0.38
N ILE A 14 12.34 -9.08 0.12
CA ILE A 14 12.15 -7.69 0.58
C ILE A 14 12.93 -6.76 -0.35
N ALA A 15 12.29 -5.67 -0.77
CA ALA A 15 12.94 -4.66 -1.57
C ALA A 15 12.24 -3.31 -1.44
N HIS A 16 12.98 -2.25 -1.71
CA HIS A 16 12.35 -0.97 -2.02
C HIS A 16 11.59 -1.05 -3.36
N VAL A 17 10.64 -0.13 -3.56
CA VAL A 17 9.95 0.03 -4.85
C VAL A 17 11.01 0.27 -5.94
N ASP A 18 10.82 -0.35 -7.10
CA ASP A 18 11.71 -0.29 -8.26
C ASP A 18 13.12 -0.90 -8.11
N HIS A 19 13.51 -1.48 -6.97
CA HIS A 19 14.79 -2.21 -6.84
C HIS A 19 14.86 -3.52 -7.65
N GLY A 20 13.76 -3.90 -8.32
CA GLY A 20 13.70 -5.03 -9.24
C GLY A 20 13.31 -6.36 -8.59
N LYS A 21 12.58 -6.32 -7.46
CA LYS A 21 12.07 -7.50 -6.76
C LYS A 21 11.30 -8.45 -7.68
N THR A 22 10.26 -7.97 -8.34
CA THR A 22 9.40 -8.77 -9.23
C THR A 22 10.21 -9.36 -10.40
N THR A 23 11.13 -8.58 -11.00
CA THR A 23 11.99 -9.04 -12.07
C THR A 23 12.93 -10.16 -11.59
N LEU A 24 13.44 -10.06 -10.35
CA LEU A 24 14.27 -11.11 -9.76
C LEU A 24 13.49 -12.41 -9.57
N VAL A 25 12.26 -12.33 -9.03
CA VAL A 25 11.38 -13.50 -8.86
C VAL A 25 11.04 -14.14 -10.21
N ASP A 26 10.71 -13.33 -11.22
CA ASP A 26 10.43 -13.82 -12.57
C ASP A 26 11.63 -14.58 -13.14
N GLU A 27 12.85 -14.08 -12.91
CA GLU A 27 14.06 -14.72 -13.41
C GLU A 27 14.39 -16.01 -12.67
N LEU A 28 14.18 -16.05 -11.34
CA LEU A 28 14.30 -17.29 -10.57
C LEU A 28 13.30 -18.35 -11.05
N LEU A 29 12.05 -17.96 -11.35
CA LEU A 29 11.03 -18.86 -11.92
C LEU A 29 11.45 -19.39 -13.29
N LYS A 30 11.99 -18.55 -14.18
CA LYS A 30 12.45 -18.96 -15.52
C LYS A 30 13.59 -19.98 -15.43
N GLN A 31 14.63 -19.67 -14.66
CA GLN A 31 15.83 -20.49 -14.58
C GLN A 31 15.65 -21.77 -13.75
N SER A 32 14.62 -21.84 -12.92
CA SER A 32 14.25 -23.09 -12.20
C SER A 32 13.53 -24.12 -13.06
N GLY A 33 13.21 -23.82 -14.34
CA GLY A 33 12.51 -24.73 -15.23
C GLY A 33 11.00 -24.87 -14.98
N VAL A 34 10.39 -23.94 -14.26
CA VAL A 34 8.93 -23.89 -14.03
C VAL A 34 8.18 -23.65 -15.33
N PHE A 35 8.75 -22.90 -16.26
CA PHE A 35 8.17 -22.64 -17.57
C PHE A 35 8.72 -23.60 -18.62
N ARG A 36 7.88 -23.98 -19.59
CA ARG A 36 8.31 -24.78 -20.75
C ARG A 36 9.10 -23.90 -21.73
N ASP A 37 10.11 -24.45 -22.39
CA ASP A 37 11.02 -23.72 -23.31
C ASP A 37 10.33 -22.90 -24.42
N ASN A 38 9.07 -23.16 -24.74
CA ASN A 38 8.28 -22.48 -25.76
C ASN A 38 7.11 -21.65 -25.19
N GLN A 39 7.07 -21.42 -23.88
CA GLN A 39 6.02 -20.61 -23.28
C GLN A 39 6.44 -19.14 -23.29
N GLU A 40 5.73 -18.29 -24.04
CA GLU A 40 5.87 -16.83 -23.92
C GLU A 40 5.41 -16.42 -22.51
N VAL A 41 6.36 -16.01 -21.70
CA VAL A 41 6.12 -15.52 -20.35
C VAL A 41 6.00 -14.00 -20.44
N THR A 42 4.83 -13.48 -20.08
CA THR A 42 4.66 -12.03 -19.93
C THR A 42 5.55 -11.53 -18.81
N GLU A 43 6.18 -10.38 -18.98
CA GLU A 43 6.95 -9.73 -17.91
C GLU A 43 6.06 -9.50 -16.68
N ARG A 44 6.64 -9.59 -15.47
CA ARG A 44 5.94 -9.43 -14.18
C ARG A 44 4.83 -10.46 -13.97
N VAL A 45 5.17 -11.72 -14.12
CA VAL A 45 4.23 -12.85 -13.97
C VAL A 45 3.57 -12.88 -12.59
N MET A 46 4.28 -12.42 -11.57
CA MET A 46 3.76 -12.35 -10.19
C MET A 46 2.77 -11.20 -10.00
N ASP A 47 2.83 -10.11 -10.78
CA ASP A 47 1.92 -8.99 -10.66
C ASP A 47 0.60 -9.30 -11.37
N SER A 48 -0.31 -9.97 -10.68
CA SER A 48 -1.61 -10.40 -11.23
C SER A 48 -2.65 -9.27 -11.33
N ASN A 49 -2.44 -8.18 -10.58
CA ASN A 49 -3.33 -7.02 -10.54
C ASN A 49 -2.82 -5.93 -11.49
N ASP A 50 -3.70 -5.38 -12.33
CA ASP A 50 -3.35 -4.29 -13.25
C ASP A 50 -2.81 -3.05 -12.52
N ILE A 51 -3.30 -2.77 -11.30
CA ILE A 51 -2.80 -1.66 -10.47
C ILE A 51 -1.36 -1.91 -10.01
N GLU A 52 -1.01 -3.14 -9.63
CA GLU A 52 0.38 -3.49 -9.28
C GLU A 52 1.32 -3.26 -10.47
N ARG A 53 0.90 -3.68 -11.68
CA ARG A 53 1.68 -3.48 -12.91
C ARG A 53 1.84 -2.01 -13.28
N GLU A 54 0.78 -1.23 -13.18
CA GLU A 54 0.79 0.21 -13.52
C GLU A 54 1.61 1.03 -12.53
N ARG A 55 1.51 0.70 -11.24
CA ARG A 55 2.20 1.44 -10.17
C ARG A 55 3.61 0.90 -9.88
N GLY A 56 3.95 -0.28 -10.38
CA GLY A 56 5.24 -0.94 -10.13
C GLY A 56 5.42 -1.41 -8.68
N ILE A 57 4.33 -1.56 -7.91
CA ILE A 57 4.36 -1.95 -6.49
C ILE A 57 3.64 -3.30 -6.28
N THR A 58 4.15 -4.11 -5.37
CA THR A 58 3.42 -5.28 -4.86
C THR A 58 2.46 -4.82 -3.76
N ILE A 59 1.18 -5.15 -3.90
CA ILE A 59 0.13 -4.79 -2.94
C ILE A 59 -0.17 -5.98 -2.03
N LEU A 60 -0.33 -7.17 -2.60
CA LEU A 60 -0.62 -8.41 -1.89
C LEU A 60 0.55 -9.38 -1.96
N SER A 61 0.83 -10.03 -0.83
CA SER A 61 1.84 -11.09 -0.77
C SER A 61 1.45 -12.27 -1.65
N LYS A 62 2.40 -12.81 -2.38
CA LYS A 62 2.19 -13.96 -3.27
C LYS A 62 3.16 -15.06 -2.96
N ASN A 63 2.65 -16.29 -2.96
CA ASN A 63 3.44 -17.48 -2.72
C ASN A 63 3.74 -18.17 -4.05
N THR A 64 5.00 -18.51 -4.25
CA THR A 64 5.44 -19.36 -5.34
C THR A 64 6.47 -20.38 -4.84
N ALA A 65 6.74 -21.41 -5.61
CA ALA A 65 7.74 -22.40 -5.27
C ALA A 65 8.54 -22.81 -6.50
N VAL A 66 9.84 -22.88 -6.36
CA VAL A 66 10.76 -23.35 -7.39
C VAL A 66 11.51 -24.59 -6.91
N ARG A 67 11.95 -25.44 -7.84
CA ARG A 67 12.82 -26.58 -7.52
C ARG A 67 14.22 -26.31 -8.02
N TYR A 68 15.17 -26.42 -7.10
CA TYR A 68 16.58 -26.35 -7.41
C TYR A 68 17.27 -27.64 -6.93
N GLY A 69 17.69 -28.46 -7.88
CA GLY A 69 18.19 -29.81 -7.57
C GLY A 69 17.13 -30.67 -6.83
N LYS A 70 17.44 -31.01 -5.59
CA LYS A 70 16.53 -31.79 -4.70
C LYS A 70 15.73 -30.89 -3.75
N THR A 71 16.05 -29.61 -3.69
CA THR A 71 15.47 -28.67 -2.73
C THR A 71 14.30 -27.93 -3.36
N LYS A 72 13.20 -27.87 -2.65
CA LYS A 72 12.05 -27.00 -2.94
C LYS A 72 12.26 -25.67 -2.22
N ILE A 73 12.30 -24.58 -2.95
CA ILE A 73 12.43 -23.23 -2.42
C ILE A 73 11.06 -22.56 -2.55
N ASN A 74 10.40 -22.33 -1.42
CA ASN A 74 9.19 -21.53 -1.35
C ASN A 74 9.60 -20.05 -1.27
N ILE A 75 9.12 -19.26 -2.19
CA ILE A 75 9.43 -17.82 -2.30
C ILE A 75 8.14 -17.06 -2.04
N ILE A 76 8.17 -16.17 -1.06
CA ILE A 76 7.06 -15.28 -0.75
C ILE A 76 7.44 -13.87 -1.18
N ASP A 77 6.70 -13.34 -2.14
CA ASP A 77 6.84 -11.95 -2.57
C ASP A 77 6.10 -11.05 -1.58
N THR A 78 6.79 -10.05 -1.00
CA THR A 78 6.24 -9.17 0.03
C THR A 78 5.99 -7.77 -0.49
N PRO A 79 4.92 -7.09 -0.02
CA PRO A 79 4.75 -5.67 -0.29
C PRO A 79 5.96 -4.86 0.20
N GLY A 80 6.38 -3.87 -0.59
CA GLY A 80 7.50 -2.98 -0.23
C GLY A 80 7.07 -1.70 0.50
N HIS A 81 5.77 -1.37 0.52
CA HIS A 81 5.27 -0.13 1.09
C HIS A 81 4.79 -0.31 2.54
N ALA A 82 5.09 0.68 3.40
CA ALA A 82 4.75 0.63 4.84
C ALA A 82 3.25 0.49 5.13
N ASP A 83 2.36 1.01 4.25
CA ASP A 83 0.91 0.87 4.38
C ASP A 83 0.44 -0.59 4.39
N PHE A 84 1.26 -1.50 3.82
CA PHE A 84 1.03 -2.95 3.80
C PHE A 84 1.89 -3.71 4.83
N GLY A 85 2.51 -3.00 5.79
CA GLY A 85 3.44 -3.57 6.78
C GLY A 85 2.88 -4.75 7.58
N GLY A 86 1.57 -4.79 7.83
CA GLY A 86 0.96 -5.93 8.51
C GLY A 86 0.91 -7.22 7.69
N GLU A 87 0.94 -7.14 6.37
CA GLU A 87 1.13 -8.32 5.53
C GLU A 87 2.55 -8.84 5.63
N VAL A 88 3.51 -7.92 5.65
CA VAL A 88 4.94 -8.25 5.78
C VAL A 88 5.22 -8.99 7.08
N GLU A 89 4.77 -8.48 8.23
CA GLU A 89 4.98 -9.12 9.54
C GLU A 89 4.45 -10.56 9.59
N ARG A 90 3.32 -10.81 8.93
CA ARG A 90 2.71 -12.14 8.87
C ARG A 90 3.49 -13.11 7.98
N VAL A 91 3.92 -12.62 6.82
CA VAL A 91 4.72 -13.40 5.87
C VAL A 91 6.05 -13.81 6.49
N LEU A 92 6.71 -12.91 7.22
CA LEU A 92 8.00 -13.20 7.85
C LEU A 92 7.94 -14.37 8.85
N LYS A 93 6.79 -14.68 9.44
CA LYS A 93 6.62 -15.86 10.30
C LYS A 93 6.57 -17.19 9.54
N MET A 94 6.28 -17.16 8.24
CA MET A 94 6.26 -18.39 7.41
C MET A 94 7.63 -18.76 6.86
N VAL A 95 8.62 -17.89 6.96
CA VAL A 95 9.94 -18.07 6.34
C VAL A 95 11.05 -18.32 7.34
N ASN A 96 12.17 -18.84 6.85
CA ASN A 96 13.37 -19.10 7.62
C ASN A 96 14.48 -18.09 7.33
N GLY A 97 14.31 -17.29 6.27
CA GLY A 97 15.23 -16.23 5.91
C GLY A 97 14.62 -15.27 4.90
N VAL A 98 15.33 -14.19 4.65
CA VAL A 98 14.92 -13.12 3.75
C VAL A 98 16.01 -12.81 2.73
N ILE A 99 15.60 -12.43 1.53
CA ILE A 99 16.47 -11.89 0.49
C ILE A 99 16.19 -10.40 0.41
N LEU A 100 17.14 -9.58 0.85
CA LEU A 100 17.10 -8.13 0.74
C LEU A 100 17.64 -7.71 -0.61
N VAL A 101 16.76 -7.21 -1.48
CA VAL A 101 17.17 -6.72 -2.82
C VAL A 101 17.42 -5.22 -2.74
N VAL A 102 18.64 -4.81 -3.11
CA VAL A 102 19.09 -3.42 -3.08
C VAL A 102 19.58 -3.03 -4.47
N ASP A 103 19.19 -1.86 -4.96
CA ASP A 103 19.67 -1.32 -6.23
C ASP A 103 21.15 -0.92 -6.11
N ALA A 104 21.99 -1.38 -7.04
CA ALA A 104 23.44 -1.10 -7.05
C ALA A 104 23.81 0.38 -7.22
N PHE A 105 22.87 1.23 -7.62
CA PHE A 105 23.06 2.69 -7.75
C PHE A 105 22.42 3.46 -6.58
N GLU A 106 21.15 3.16 -6.27
CA GLU A 106 20.39 3.89 -5.25
C GLU A 106 20.83 3.54 -3.81
N GLY A 107 21.29 2.29 -3.60
CA GLY A 107 21.75 1.83 -2.29
C GLY A 107 20.60 1.48 -1.33
N ALA A 108 20.89 1.53 -0.03
CA ALA A 108 19.95 1.18 1.03
C ALA A 108 18.91 2.27 1.26
N MET A 109 17.65 2.01 0.94
CA MET A 109 16.56 2.98 1.04
C MET A 109 15.76 2.84 2.35
N PRO A 110 15.21 3.96 2.90
CA PRO A 110 14.53 3.96 4.21
C PRO A 110 13.33 3.00 4.33
N GLN A 111 12.60 2.72 3.25
CA GLN A 111 11.43 1.82 3.29
C GLN A 111 11.80 0.40 3.68
N THR A 112 13.00 -0.05 3.34
CA THR A 112 13.48 -1.39 3.69
C THR A 112 13.80 -1.51 5.18
N LYS A 113 14.05 -0.39 5.90
CA LYS A 113 14.36 -0.39 7.34
C LYS A 113 13.29 -1.08 8.17
N PHE A 114 12.01 -0.77 7.92
CA PHE A 114 10.91 -1.37 8.68
C PHE A 114 10.87 -2.89 8.52
N VAL A 115 10.88 -3.36 7.27
CA VAL A 115 10.76 -4.79 6.97
C VAL A 115 12.01 -5.54 7.45
N LEU A 116 13.19 -4.96 7.22
CA LEU A 116 14.46 -5.52 7.66
C LEU A 116 14.55 -5.59 9.19
N LYS A 117 14.15 -4.52 9.90
CA LYS A 117 14.08 -4.52 11.38
C LYS A 117 13.21 -5.67 11.89
N LYS A 118 12.04 -5.89 11.29
CA LYS A 118 11.15 -6.99 11.67
C LYS A 118 11.75 -8.37 11.37
N ALA A 119 12.49 -8.52 10.28
CA ALA A 119 13.21 -9.75 9.97
C ALA A 119 14.33 -10.03 10.99
N LEU A 120 15.08 -9.00 11.39
CA LEU A 120 16.12 -9.11 12.40
C LEU A 120 15.57 -9.42 13.80
N GLU A 121 14.47 -8.77 14.21
CA GLU A 121 13.74 -9.06 15.47
C GLU A 121 13.25 -10.52 15.54
N LEU A 122 12.87 -11.11 14.41
CA LEU A 122 12.49 -12.52 14.29
C LEU A 122 13.68 -13.47 14.13
N ASN A 123 14.89 -12.94 14.20
CA ASN A 123 16.15 -13.68 14.03
C ASN A 123 16.24 -14.48 12.72
N LEU A 124 15.71 -13.91 11.63
CA LEU A 124 15.77 -14.52 10.32
C LEU A 124 17.15 -14.31 9.68
N SER A 125 17.62 -15.30 8.93
CA SER A 125 18.86 -15.18 8.14
C SER A 125 18.63 -14.23 6.97
N VAL A 126 19.58 -13.33 6.71
CA VAL A 126 19.49 -12.30 5.66
C VAL A 126 20.50 -12.61 4.55
N ILE A 127 20.05 -12.69 3.30
CA ILE A 127 20.90 -12.66 2.10
C ILE A 127 20.71 -11.29 1.46
N VAL A 128 21.79 -10.60 1.15
CA VAL A 128 21.74 -9.31 0.44
C VAL A 128 21.97 -9.53 -1.04
N CYS A 129 21.01 -9.19 -1.87
CA CYS A 129 21.11 -9.23 -3.34
C CYS A 129 21.26 -7.81 -3.87
N VAL A 130 22.47 -7.41 -4.24
CA VAL A 130 22.75 -6.13 -4.89
C VAL A 130 22.40 -6.27 -6.36
N ASN A 131 21.26 -5.71 -6.76
CA ASN A 131 20.67 -5.87 -8.08
C ASN A 131 20.99 -4.69 -9.00
N LYS A 132 20.80 -4.88 -10.32
CA LYS A 132 21.06 -3.90 -11.38
C LYS A 132 22.54 -3.53 -11.53
N CYS A 133 23.43 -4.47 -11.27
CA CYS A 133 24.86 -4.30 -11.47
C CYS A 133 25.26 -4.07 -12.95
N ASP A 134 24.34 -4.25 -13.90
CA ASP A 134 24.49 -3.95 -15.33
C ASP A 134 24.43 -2.44 -15.65
N ARG A 135 24.02 -1.59 -14.69
CA ARG A 135 23.96 -0.14 -14.92
C ARG A 135 25.35 0.48 -14.94
N PRO A 136 25.61 1.46 -15.85
CA PRO A 136 26.91 2.15 -15.91
C PRO A 136 27.28 2.89 -14.63
N GLU A 137 26.27 3.35 -13.90
CA GLU A 137 26.40 4.12 -12.64
C GLU A 137 26.42 3.23 -11.40
N ALA A 138 26.39 1.90 -11.57
CA ALA A 138 26.40 0.96 -10.45
C ALA A 138 27.66 1.10 -9.58
N ARG A 139 27.46 1.09 -8.24
CA ARG A 139 28.51 1.20 -7.23
C ARG A 139 28.38 0.08 -6.18
N PRO A 140 28.43 -1.19 -6.59
CA PRO A 140 28.06 -2.32 -5.74
C PRO A 140 28.90 -2.43 -4.46
N LYS A 141 30.18 -2.05 -4.46
CA LYS A 141 31.05 -2.11 -3.27
C LYS A 141 30.63 -1.09 -2.21
N GLU A 142 30.28 0.13 -2.62
CA GLU A 142 29.81 1.17 -1.72
C GLU A 142 28.44 0.79 -1.13
N VAL A 143 27.57 0.16 -1.93
CA VAL A 143 26.26 -0.32 -1.48
C VAL A 143 26.38 -1.42 -0.41
N VAL A 144 27.40 -2.27 -0.48
CA VAL A 144 27.71 -3.25 0.58
C VAL A 144 27.96 -2.53 1.91
N ASP A 145 28.80 -1.49 1.90
CA ASP A 145 29.11 -0.71 3.11
C ASP A 145 27.85 -0.03 3.66
N GLU A 146 27.01 0.57 2.80
CA GLU A 146 25.74 1.19 3.19
C GLU A 146 24.76 0.19 3.82
N VAL A 147 24.69 -1.03 3.29
CA VAL A 147 23.82 -2.08 3.85
C VAL A 147 24.36 -2.56 5.20
N LEU A 148 25.65 -2.71 5.36
CA LEU A 148 26.26 -3.07 6.65
C LEU A 148 26.02 -1.98 7.70
N GLU A 149 26.17 -0.70 7.33
CA GLU A 149 25.83 0.42 8.20
C GLU A 149 24.36 0.39 8.62
N LEU A 150 23.45 0.09 7.68
CA LEU A 150 22.02 -0.08 7.97
C LEU A 150 21.75 -1.23 8.93
N LEU A 151 22.40 -2.38 8.77
CA LEU A 151 22.25 -3.52 9.67
C LEU A 151 22.73 -3.17 11.08
N ILE A 152 23.86 -2.46 11.21
CA ILE A 152 24.37 -1.97 12.50
C ILE A 152 23.37 -0.98 13.13
N GLU A 153 22.82 -0.04 12.38
CA GLU A 153 21.81 0.91 12.85
C GLU A 153 20.55 0.21 13.39
N LEU A 154 20.22 -0.96 12.83
CA LEU A 154 19.08 -1.79 13.23
C LEU A 154 19.39 -2.82 14.32
N ASP A 155 20.52 -2.68 15.02
CA ASP A 155 20.98 -3.56 16.10
C ASP A 155 21.11 -5.04 15.67
N ALA A 156 21.56 -5.30 14.43
CA ALA A 156 21.84 -6.65 13.95
C ALA A 156 22.93 -7.31 14.80
N ASN A 157 22.76 -8.60 15.09
CA ASN A 157 23.77 -9.38 15.80
C ASN A 157 24.93 -9.82 14.87
N ASP A 158 26.01 -10.37 15.43
CA ASP A 158 27.21 -10.75 14.69
C ASP A 158 26.91 -11.76 13.56
N ASP A 159 26.01 -12.73 13.79
CA ASP A 159 25.62 -13.71 12.77
C ASP A 159 24.82 -13.06 11.62
N GLN A 160 24.05 -12.02 11.91
CA GLN A 160 23.30 -11.26 10.92
C GLN A 160 24.18 -10.28 10.14
N LEU A 161 25.26 -9.78 10.74
CA LEU A 161 26.24 -8.93 10.07
C LEU A 161 27.15 -9.74 9.12
N ASP A 162 27.38 -11.04 9.40
CA ASP A 162 28.13 -11.95 8.52
C ASP A 162 27.22 -12.52 7.40
N CYS A 163 26.29 -11.72 6.90
CA CYS A 163 25.36 -12.12 5.85
C CYS A 163 26.03 -12.16 4.47
N PRO A 164 25.68 -13.14 3.60
CA PRO A 164 26.24 -13.23 2.26
C PRO A 164 25.68 -12.15 1.35
N PHE A 165 26.55 -11.62 0.48
CA PHE A 165 26.22 -10.69 -0.60
C PHE A 165 26.27 -11.42 -1.94
N VAL A 166 25.24 -11.19 -2.76
CA VAL A 166 25.13 -11.68 -4.13
C VAL A 166 24.91 -10.49 -5.05
N PHE A 167 25.74 -10.36 -6.08
CA PHE A 167 25.65 -9.28 -7.06
C PHE A 167 24.90 -9.78 -8.29
N ALA A 168 23.82 -9.11 -8.66
CA ALA A 168 22.92 -9.59 -9.70
C ALA A 168 22.51 -8.52 -10.70
N SER A 169 22.13 -8.99 -11.87
CA SER A 169 21.30 -8.24 -12.82
C SER A 169 20.09 -9.11 -13.14
N ALA A 170 18.97 -8.86 -12.46
CA ALA A 170 17.73 -9.56 -12.73
C ALA A 170 17.24 -9.38 -14.18
N LYS A 171 17.56 -8.25 -14.81
CA LYS A 171 17.20 -7.95 -16.21
C LYS A 171 17.93 -8.86 -17.20
N THR A 172 19.19 -9.17 -16.95
CA THR A 172 20.03 -10.01 -17.82
C THR A 172 20.06 -11.47 -17.36
N GLY A 173 19.50 -11.77 -16.18
CA GLY A 173 19.38 -13.11 -15.64
C GLY A 173 20.70 -13.69 -15.11
N VAL A 174 21.58 -12.85 -14.56
CA VAL A 174 22.90 -13.27 -14.08
C VAL A 174 23.15 -12.86 -12.64
N ALA A 175 23.93 -13.67 -11.91
CA ALA A 175 24.37 -13.40 -10.56
C ALA A 175 25.82 -13.84 -10.37
N SER A 176 26.54 -13.19 -9.43
CA SER A 176 27.92 -13.50 -9.03
C SER A 176 28.10 -13.29 -7.53
N LEU A 177 29.08 -13.94 -6.93
CA LEU A 177 29.53 -13.67 -5.56
C LEU A 177 30.64 -12.60 -5.49
N ASP A 178 31.19 -12.22 -6.63
CA ASP A 178 32.21 -11.18 -6.76
C ASP A 178 31.63 -10.02 -7.61
N PRO A 179 31.67 -8.76 -7.12
CA PRO A 179 31.16 -7.61 -7.86
C PRO A 179 31.97 -7.29 -9.14
N ASP A 180 33.22 -7.76 -9.23
CA ASP A 180 34.12 -7.50 -10.36
C ASP A 180 34.03 -8.62 -11.44
N GLU A 181 33.38 -9.75 -11.14
CA GLU A 181 33.20 -10.87 -12.06
C GLU A 181 31.76 -10.93 -12.61
N PRO A 182 31.58 -10.88 -13.94
CA PRO A 182 30.23 -11.01 -14.50
C PRO A 182 29.72 -12.44 -14.31
N GLY A 183 28.49 -12.54 -13.78
CA GLY A 183 27.77 -13.82 -13.65
C GLY A 183 27.34 -14.38 -15.00
N THR A 184 27.01 -15.67 -15.04
CA THR A 184 26.50 -16.37 -16.23
C THR A 184 25.04 -16.77 -16.14
N ASP A 185 24.55 -17.01 -14.92
CA ASP A 185 23.20 -17.43 -14.60
C ASP A 185 22.86 -17.05 -13.14
N MET A 186 21.67 -17.39 -12.65
CA MET A 186 21.24 -17.15 -11.27
C MET A 186 21.67 -18.24 -10.27
N LYS A 187 22.48 -19.20 -10.71
CA LYS A 187 22.95 -20.29 -9.85
C LYS A 187 23.64 -19.83 -8.57
N PRO A 188 24.51 -18.79 -8.56
CA PRO A 188 25.11 -18.30 -7.32
C PRO A 188 24.08 -17.88 -6.26
N LEU A 189 22.96 -17.29 -6.67
CA LEU A 189 21.90 -16.93 -5.74
C LEU A 189 21.15 -18.18 -5.23
N PHE A 190 20.85 -19.14 -6.09
CA PHE A 190 20.23 -20.39 -5.68
C PHE A 190 21.11 -21.19 -4.70
N ASP A 191 22.39 -21.31 -4.98
CA ASP A 191 23.35 -22.00 -4.11
C ASP A 191 23.41 -21.30 -2.75
N THR A 192 23.52 -19.95 -2.72
CA THR A 192 23.49 -19.17 -1.48
C THR A 192 22.20 -19.39 -0.66
N ILE A 193 21.03 -19.45 -1.31
CA ILE A 193 19.77 -19.73 -0.62
C ILE A 193 19.79 -21.12 0.04
N VAL A 194 20.25 -22.13 -0.69
CA VAL A 194 20.27 -23.50 -0.18
C VAL A 194 21.29 -23.68 0.93
N ASP A 195 22.45 -23.06 0.82
CA ASP A 195 23.55 -23.24 1.77
C ASP A 195 23.40 -22.37 3.03
N TYR A 196 22.88 -21.16 2.92
CA TYR A 196 22.84 -20.20 4.02
C TYR A 196 21.49 -20.16 4.76
N ILE A 197 20.36 -20.27 4.05
CA ILE A 197 19.06 -20.21 4.73
C ILE A 197 18.81 -21.53 5.48
N PRO A 198 18.51 -21.49 6.79
CA PRO A 198 18.27 -22.70 7.56
C PRO A 198 17.03 -23.45 7.06
N ALA A 199 17.12 -24.76 7.03
CA ALA A 199 16.00 -25.63 6.73
C ALA A 199 14.95 -25.59 7.85
N PRO A 200 13.65 -25.70 7.54
CA PRO A 200 12.61 -25.72 8.56
C PRO A 200 12.74 -26.95 9.47
N THR A 201 12.48 -26.75 10.76
CA THR A 201 12.54 -27.79 11.79
C THR A 201 11.21 -27.91 12.50
N GLY A 202 10.84 -29.11 12.91
CA GLY A 202 9.62 -29.37 13.67
C GLY A 202 9.60 -30.78 14.25
N ASP A 203 8.60 -31.09 15.08
CA ASP A 203 8.42 -32.41 15.66
C ASP A 203 7.33 -33.18 14.88
N PRO A 204 7.68 -34.25 14.14
CA PRO A 204 6.72 -35.04 13.37
C PRO A 204 5.76 -35.84 14.24
N ASP A 205 6.14 -36.18 15.49
CA ASP A 205 5.34 -36.93 16.43
C ASP A 205 4.41 -36.00 17.26
N ALA A 206 4.60 -34.68 17.17
CA ALA A 206 3.66 -33.72 17.72
C ALA A 206 2.37 -33.68 16.89
N GLY A 207 1.29 -33.21 17.49
CA GLY A 207 0.04 -32.97 16.75
C GLY A 207 0.23 -31.94 15.65
N THR A 208 -0.69 -31.93 14.69
CA THR A 208 -0.75 -30.91 13.64
C THR A 208 -0.75 -29.51 14.24
N GLN A 209 0.11 -28.65 13.73
CA GLN A 209 0.18 -27.24 14.13
C GLN A 209 0.52 -26.37 12.92
N VAL A 210 -0.43 -25.51 12.52
CA VAL A 210 -0.31 -24.62 11.37
C VAL A 210 -0.81 -23.23 11.74
N LEU A 211 0.07 -22.23 11.75
CA LEU A 211 -0.32 -20.83 11.93
C LEU A 211 -0.82 -20.25 10.61
N ILE A 212 -2.05 -19.75 10.59
CA ILE A 212 -2.61 -19.07 9.43
C ILE A 212 -2.10 -17.63 9.39
N SER A 213 -1.26 -17.36 8.41
CA SER A 213 -0.58 -16.06 8.23
C SER A 213 -1.24 -15.18 7.20
N THR A 214 -1.84 -15.75 6.15
CA THR A 214 -2.57 -15.00 5.13
C THR A 214 -3.89 -15.69 4.78
N ILE A 215 -4.85 -14.93 4.26
CA ILE A 215 -6.12 -15.45 3.77
C ILE A 215 -6.24 -15.11 2.30
N ASP A 216 -6.62 -16.09 1.51
CA ASP A 216 -7.07 -15.97 0.15
C ASP A 216 -8.58 -16.25 0.08
N TYR A 217 -9.22 -15.83 -0.99
CA TYR A 217 -10.66 -16.04 -1.16
C TYR A 217 -10.98 -16.52 -2.57
N ASN A 218 -11.85 -17.49 -2.64
CA ASN A 218 -12.38 -17.98 -3.90
C ASN A 218 -13.91 -18.10 -3.79
N GLU A 219 -14.65 -17.61 -4.78
CA GLU A 219 -16.12 -17.59 -4.76
C GLU A 219 -16.76 -18.97 -4.63
N TYR A 220 -16.06 -20.05 -5.03
CA TYR A 220 -16.58 -21.42 -5.00
C TYR A 220 -16.28 -22.16 -3.69
N VAL A 221 -15.13 -21.87 -3.08
CA VAL A 221 -14.67 -22.59 -1.87
C VAL A 221 -14.62 -21.73 -0.63
N GLY A 222 -14.89 -20.42 -0.76
CA GLY A 222 -14.86 -19.47 0.33
C GLY A 222 -13.43 -19.06 0.72
N ARG A 223 -13.22 -18.82 2.01
CA ARG A 223 -11.90 -18.46 2.57
C ARG A 223 -10.93 -19.63 2.49
N ILE A 224 -9.70 -19.31 2.18
CA ILE A 224 -8.57 -20.25 2.10
C ILE A 224 -7.50 -19.71 3.04
N GLY A 225 -7.25 -20.42 4.13
CA GLY A 225 -6.16 -20.08 5.05
C GLY A 225 -4.83 -20.54 4.51
N VAL A 226 -3.83 -19.65 4.46
CA VAL A 226 -2.46 -19.98 4.04
C VAL A 226 -1.53 -19.88 5.24
N GLY A 227 -0.71 -20.91 5.43
CA GLY A 227 0.23 -20.96 6.55
C GLY A 227 1.33 -21.97 6.34
N LYS A 228 2.27 -22.02 7.28
CA LYS A 228 3.35 -23.00 7.33
C LYS A 228 3.01 -24.10 8.32
N VAL A 229 3.31 -25.35 7.96
CA VAL A 229 3.24 -26.48 8.89
C VAL A 229 4.44 -26.41 9.82
N ASP A 230 4.22 -26.09 11.10
CA ASP A 230 5.28 -25.98 12.08
C ASP A 230 5.58 -27.32 12.78
N ASN A 231 4.55 -28.12 13.10
CA ASN A 231 4.70 -29.43 13.69
C ASN A 231 3.69 -30.43 13.10
N GLY A 232 3.98 -31.72 13.24
CA GLY A 232 3.15 -32.80 12.76
C GLY A 232 2.99 -32.82 11.25
N LYS A 233 1.81 -33.20 10.80
CA LYS A 233 1.41 -33.16 9.40
C LYS A 233 -0.06 -32.78 9.25
N VAL A 234 -0.41 -32.23 8.10
CA VAL A 234 -1.80 -31.88 7.74
C VAL A 234 -2.33 -32.93 6.77
N VAL A 235 -3.50 -33.49 7.05
CA VAL A 235 -4.13 -34.51 6.21
C VAL A 235 -5.57 -34.09 5.86
N VAL A 236 -5.97 -34.30 4.61
CA VAL A 236 -7.33 -34.03 4.14
C VAL A 236 -8.36 -34.91 4.88
N ASN A 237 -9.51 -34.32 5.22
CA ASN A 237 -10.59 -34.94 6.02
C ASN A 237 -10.26 -35.23 7.49
N GLU A 238 -9.08 -34.88 7.96
CA GLU A 238 -8.72 -35.00 9.37
C GLU A 238 -9.52 -33.99 10.23
N PRO A 239 -10.04 -34.45 11.40
CA PRO A 239 -10.65 -33.52 12.36
C PRO A 239 -9.56 -32.72 13.05
N VAL A 240 -9.72 -31.37 13.06
CA VAL A 240 -8.81 -30.43 13.68
C VAL A 240 -9.58 -29.42 14.52
N VAL A 241 -8.87 -28.72 15.40
CA VAL A 241 -9.40 -27.57 16.13
C VAL A 241 -8.68 -26.30 15.71
N ILE A 242 -9.42 -25.23 15.62
CA ILE A 242 -8.89 -23.89 15.42
C ILE A 242 -8.87 -23.19 16.76
N VAL A 243 -7.71 -22.68 17.14
CA VAL A 243 -7.47 -21.90 18.34
C VAL A 243 -6.75 -20.61 18.00
N ASN A 244 -6.83 -19.61 18.88
CA ASN A 244 -6.18 -18.33 18.68
C ASN A 244 -5.58 -17.82 19.98
N GLU A 245 -4.33 -17.36 19.98
CA GLU A 245 -3.64 -16.89 21.18
C GLU A 245 -4.33 -15.66 21.82
N HIS A 246 -4.89 -14.77 21.00
CA HIS A 246 -5.54 -13.53 21.46
C HIS A 246 -7.03 -13.69 21.74
N ASP A 247 -7.60 -14.87 21.47
CA ASP A 247 -9.00 -15.22 21.74
C ASP A 247 -9.06 -16.64 22.33
N PRO A 248 -8.80 -16.79 23.64
CA PRO A 248 -8.78 -18.10 24.31
C PRO A 248 -10.10 -18.85 24.26
N ASP A 249 -11.23 -18.14 24.08
CA ASP A 249 -12.56 -18.75 23.96
C ASP A 249 -12.83 -19.31 22.55
N ARG A 250 -11.99 -18.96 21.58
CA ARG A 250 -12.11 -19.44 20.21
C ARG A 250 -11.59 -20.87 20.08
N MET A 251 -12.51 -21.82 20.11
CA MET A 251 -12.22 -23.23 19.85
C MET A 251 -13.24 -23.80 18.87
N LEU A 252 -12.88 -23.86 17.59
CA LEU A 252 -13.76 -24.35 16.53
C LEU A 252 -13.30 -25.75 16.07
N LYS A 253 -14.18 -26.75 16.20
CA LYS A 253 -13.93 -28.10 15.69
C LYS A 253 -14.35 -28.17 14.23
N VAL A 254 -13.41 -28.43 13.34
CA VAL A 254 -13.61 -28.47 11.89
C VAL A 254 -12.92 -29.68 11.26
N LYS A 255 -13.17 -29.89 9.98
CA LYS A 255 -12.43 -30.86 9.14
C LYS A 255 -11.75 -30.10 8.00
N ILE A 256 -10.55 -30.53 7.65
CA ILE A 256 -9.82 -30.01 6.49
C ILE A 256 -10.54 -30.48 5.23
N GLY A 257 -11.08 -29.53 4.46
CA GLY A 257 -11.80 -29.84 3.21
C GLY A 257 -10.85 -30.21 2.09
N LYS A 258 -10.01 -29.25 1.67
CA LYS A 258 -8.98 -29.45 0.65
C LYS A 258 -7.68 -28.82 1.10
N LEU A 259 -6.59 -29.44 0.70
CA LEU A 259 -5.23 -29.02 0.99
C LEU A 259 -4.47 -28.79 -0.31
N TYR A 260 -3.76 -27.67 -0.40
CA TYR A 260 -2.95 -27.32 -1.56
C TYR A 260 -1.53 -26.97 -1.12
N VAL A 261 -0.57 -27.26 -1.99
CA VAL A 261 0.81 -26.77 -1.93
C VAL A 261 1.11 -25.95 -3.18
N TYR A 262 2.13 -25.10 -3.12
CA TYR A 262 2.54 -24.30 -4.27
C TYR A 262 3.58 -25.07 -5.10
N GLU A 263 3.39 -25.11 -6.42
CA GLU A 263 4.34 -25.61 -7.41
C GLU A 263 4.38 -24.61 -8.57
N GLY A 264 5.49 -23.91 -8.70
CA GLY A 264 5.53 -22.69 -9.52
C GLY A 264 4.53 -21.67 -9.02
N LEU A 265 3.71 -21.14 -9.91
CA LEU A 265 2.64 -20.19 -9.62
C LEU A 265 1.29 -20.86 -9.26
N ASN A 266 1.21 -22.18 -9.38
CA ASN A 266 -0.04 -22.90 -9.24
C ASN A 266 -0.21 -23.50 -7.84
N LYS A 267 -1.47 -23.55 -7.38
CA LYS A 267 -1.88 -24.33 -6.22
C LYS A 267 -2.21 -25.75 -6.68
N VAL A 268 -1.47 -26.74 -6.18
CA VAL A 268 -1.67 -28.16 -6.50
C VAL A 268 -2.34 -28.84 -5.32
N GLU A 269 -3.45 -29.53 -5.56
CA GLU A 269 -4.18 -30.27 -4.54
C GLU A 269 -3.37 -31.50 -4.11
N VAL A 270 -3.22 -31.69 -2.79
CA VAL A 270 -2.50 -32.81 -2.18
C VAL A 270 -3.33 -33.42 -1.06
N ASN A 271 -3.05 -34.68 -0.72
CA ASN A 271 -3.75 -35.35 0.37
C ASN A 271 -3.14 -35.09 1.74
N GLU A 272 -1.85 -34.82 1.79
CA GLU A 272 -1.11 -34.53 3.02
C GLU A 272 0.05 -33.56 2.77
N ALA A 273 0.48 -32.84 3.80
CA ALA A 273 1.65 -31.97 3.78
C ALA A 273 2.38 -32.05 5.14
N ASP A 274 3.72 -32.08 5.07
CA ASP A 274 4.60 -32.24 6.22
C ASP A 274 5.20 -30.91 6.68
N ILE A 275 5.93 -30.97 7.81
CA ILE A 275 6.69 -29.88 8.42
C ILE A 275 7.43 -29.05 7.37
N GLY A 276 7.39 -27.73 7.53
CA GLY A 276 8.05 -26.74 6.67
C GLY A 276 7.30 -26.43 5.37
N SER A 277 6.28 -27.22 5.01
CA SER A 277 5.47 -26.95 3.83
C SER A 277 4.61 -25.71 4.02
N ILE A 278 4.58 -24.82 3.02
CA ILE A 278 3.60 -23.73 2.94
C ILE A 278 2.35 -24.28 2.27
N VAL A 279 1.25 -24.27 2.99
CA VAL A 279 -0.02 -24.88 2.61
C VAL A 279 -1.14 -23.86 2.49
N ALA A 280 -2.08 -24.15 1.58
CA ALA A 280 -3.34 -23.43 1.49
C ALA A 280 -4.48 -24.41 1.81
N ILE A 281 -5.30 -24.06 2.81
CA ILE A 281 -6.32 -24.95 3.38
C ILE A 281 -7.70 -24.33 3.14
N SER A 282 -8.60 -25.08 2.52
CA SER A 282 -9.98 -24.65 2.27
C SER A 282 -11.00 -25.57 2.95
N GLY A 283 -12.27 -25.13 2.95
CA GLY A 283 -13.36 -25.86 3.61
C GLY A 283 -13.56 -25.46 5.06
N ILE A 284 -12.88 -24.41 5.53
CA ILE A 284 -13.04 -23.82 6.85
C ILE A 284 -13.65 -22.42 6.67
N ALA A 285 -14.96 -22.30 6.90
CA ALA A 285 -15.68 -21.06 6.62
C ALA A 285 -15.22 -19.85 7.46
N ASP A 286 -14.75 -20.12 8.68
CA ASP A 286 -14.51 -19.13 9.72
C ASP A 286 -13.04 -19.02 10.12
N VAL A 287 -12.13 -19.31 9.17
CA VAL A 287 -10.69 -19.17 9.40
C VAL A 287 -10.29 -17.69 9.35
N ASN A 288 -9.48 -17.28 10.33
CA ASN A 288 -8.94 -15.91 10.43
C ASN A 288 -7.41 -15.95 10.50
N ILE A 289 -6.79 -14.82 10.20
CA ILE A 289 -5.35 -14.66 10.38
C ILE A 289 -5.01 -14.71 11.88
N GLY A 290 -3.94 -15.42 12.20
CA GLY A 290 -3.52 -15.69 13.57
C GLY A 290 -4.20 -16.90 14.21
N ASP A 291 -5.17 -17.50 13.53
CA ASP A 291 -5.67 -18.80 13.94
C ASP A 291 -4.59 -19.87 13.77
N THR A 292 -4.49 -20.77 14.74
CA THR A 292 -3.65 -21.95 14.65
C THR A 292 -4.54 -23.18 14.47
N ILE A 293 -4.29 -23.93 13.43
CA ILE A 293 -4.94 -25.23 13.20
C ILE A 293 -4.15 -26.28 13.97
N CYS A 294 -4.79 -26.94 14.93
CA CYS A 294 -4.17 -27.92 15.81
C CYS A 294 -4.89 -29.27 15.77
N SER A 295 -4.17 -30.34 16.13
CA SER A 295 -4.79 -31.61 16.48
C SER A 295 -5.71 -31.43 17.69
N PRO A 296 -6.87 -32.15 17.74
CA PRO A 296 -7.83 -32.02 18.83
C PRO A 296 -7.29 -32.41 20.22
N GLU A 297 -6.25 -33.26 20.24
CA GLU A 297 -5.63 -33.78 21.46
C GLU A 297 -4.72 -32.78 22.13
N ASN A 298 -4.16 -31.82 21.35
CA ASN A 298 -3.22 -30.80 21.85
C ASN A 298 -3.47 -29.46 21.17
N PRO A 299 -4.50 -28.72 21.59
CA PRO A 299 -4.80 -27.39 21.07
C PRO A 299 -3.80 -26.36 21.64
N ASP A 300 -2.71 -26.11 20.93
CA ASP A 300 -1.63 -25.21 21.32
C ASP A 300 -1.47 -24.08 20.29
N PRO A 301 -1.96 -22.84 20.59
CA PRO A 301 -1.88 -21.72 19.67
C PRO A 301 -0.45 -21.21 19.52
N ILE A 302 -0.02 -20.99 18.28
CA ILE A 302 1.27 -20.34 18.00
C ILE A 302 1.18 -18.84 18.28
N PRO A 303 2.13 -18.27 19.04
CA PRO A 303 2.19 -16.82 19.27
C PRO A 303 2.31 -16.04 17.98
N PHE A 304 1.46 -15.02 17.82
CA PHE A 304 1.54 -14.10 16.69
C PHE A 304 1.33 -12.65 17.12
N GLN A 305 1.93 -11.71 16.38
CA GLN A 305 1.69 -10.30 16.61
C GLN A 305 0.29 -9.91 16.15
N LYS A 306 -0.45 -9.22 17.02
CA LYS A 306 -1.75 -8.68 16.67
C LYS A 306 -1.60 -7.69 15.51
N ILE A 307 -2.47 -7.81 14.53
CA ILE A 307 -2.49 -6.90 13.38
C ILE A 307 -2.64 -5.47 13.88
N SER A 308 -1.78 -4.55 13.42
CA SER A 308 -1.89 -3.14 13.78
C SER A 308 -3.23 -2.59 13.34
N GLU A 309 -3.86 -1.81 14.22
CA GLU A 309 -5.16 -1.21 13.94
C GLU A 309 -5.05 -0.15 12.83
N PRO A 310 -6.14 0.08 12.06
CA PRO A 310 -6.20 1.18 11.11
C PRO A 310 -5.93 2.53 11.78
N THR A 311 -5.23 3.42 11.09
CA THR A 311 -4.88 4.77 11.57
C THR A 311 -5.69 5.87 10.92
N ILE A 312 -6.24 5.63 9.72
CA ILE A 312 -7.07 6.58 8.98
C ILE A 312 -8.43 5.98 8.60
N SER A 313 -9.40 6.83 8.40
CA SER A 313 -10.74 6.44 7.95
C SER A 313 -11.29 7.43 6.93
N MET A 314 -12.14 6.92 6.04
CA MET A 314 -12.91 7.71 5.07
C MET A 314 -14.36 7.22 5.08
N THR A 315 -15.29 8.11 4.75
CA THR A 315 -16.68 7.71 4.53
C THR A 315 -16.91 7.45 3.06
N PHE A 316 -17.35 6.24 2.73
CA PHE A 316 -17.80 5.84 1.40
C PHE A 316 -19.32 5.92 1.37
N MET A 317 -19.88 6.59 0.38
CA MET A 317 -21.32 6.80 0.31
C MET A 317 -21.83 6.71 -1.12
N VAL A 318 -23.13 6.49 -1.24
CA VAL A 318 -23.81 6.54 -2.54
C VAL A 318 -23.61 7.93 -3.14
N ASN A 319 -23.34 7.98 -4.45
CA ASN A 319 -23.29 9.25 -5.17
C ASN A 319 -24.72 9.79 -5.35
N ASP A 320 -25.02 10.91 -4.75
CA ASP A 320 -26.32 11.62 -4.80
C ASP A 320 -26.25 12.92 -5.60
N SER A 321 -25.19 13.10 -6.41
CA SER A 321 -25.00 14.29 -7.24
C SER A 321 -26.00 14.34 -8.41
N PRO A 322 -26.17 15.52 -9.05
CA PRO A 322 -27.00 15.63 -10.27
C PRO A 322 -26.53 14.75 -11.46
N PHE A 323 -25.32 14.21 -11.39
CA PHE A 323 -24.77 13.30 -12.40
C PHE A 323 -24.75 11.84 -11.97
N ALA A 324 -25.31 11.53 -10.80
CA ALA A 324 -25.35 10.16 -10.30
C ALA A 324 -26.00 9.18 -11.29
N GLY A 325 -25.41 8.00 -11.41
CA GLY A 325 -25.92 6.90 -12.25
C GLY A 325 -25.71 7.06 -13.76
N LYS A 326 -24.96 8.09 -14.19
CA LYS A 326 -24.72 8.29 -15.64
C LYS A 326 -23.55 7.47 -16.17
N GLU A 327 -22.61 7.09 -15.32
CA GLU A 327 -21.35 6.47 -15.74
C GLU A 327 -21.11 5.11 -15.08
N GLY A 328 -21.62 4.91 -13.87
CA GLY A 328 -21.45 3.68 -13.11
C GLY A 328 -22.47 2.60 -13.44
N LYS A 329 -22.04 1.34 -13.32
CA LYS A 329 -22.90 0.15 -13.41
C LYS A 329 -23.51 -0.18 -12.05
N PHE A 330 -22.73 -0.02 -10.97
CA PHE A 330 -23.12 -0.34 -9.60
C PHE A 330 -23.22 0.96 -8.79
N VAL A 331 -24.45 1.42 -8.55
CA VAL A 331 -24.72 2.78 -8.01
C VAL A 331 -25.54 2.78 -6.71
N THR A 332 -25.96 1.61 -6.22
CA THR A 332 -26.86 1.52 -5.06
C THR A 332 -26.08 1.25 -3.77
N SER A 333 -26.67 1.62 -2.62
CA SER A 333 -26.10 1.32 -1.30
C SER A 333 -25.88 -0.17 -1.07
N ARG A 334 -26.76 -1.02 -1.60
CA ARG A 334 -26.61 -2.48 -1.50
C ARG A 334 -25.34 -2.95 -2.27
N HIS A 335 -25.15 -2.49 -3.50
CA HIS A 335 -23.95 -2.83 -4.28
C HIS A 335 -22.68 -2.37 -3.55
N LEU A 336 -22.69 -1.15 -3.04
CA LEU A 336 -21.56 -0.58 -2.30
C LEU A 336 -21.27 -1.39 -1.03
N ARG A 337 -22.30 -1.72 -0.25
CA ARG A 337 -22.20 -2.55 0.95
C ARG A 337 -21.61 -3.92 0.64
N ASP A 338 -22.23 -4.64 -0.29
CA ASP A 338 -21.82 -6.00 -0.63
C ASP A 338 -20.36 -6.04 -1.10
N ARG A 339 -19.91 -5.02 -1.85
CA ARG A 339 -18.53 -4.90 -2.31
C ARG A 339 -17.55 -4.60 -1.19
N LEU A 340 -17.86 -3.64 -0.32
CA LEU A 340 -17.00 -3.28 0.80
C LEU A 340 -16.85 -4.43 1.81
N PHE A 341 -17.97 -5.11 2.14
CA PHE A 341 -17.91 -6.26 3.05
C PHE A 341 -17.23 -7.49 2.41
N ARG A 342 -17.31 -7.64 1.09
CA ARG A 342 -16.55 -8.68 0.38
C ARG A 342 -15.05 -8.47 0.49
N GLU A 343 -14.56 -7.24 0.49
CA GLU A 343 -13.14 -6.91 0.66
C GLU A 343 -12.58 -7.44 1.99
N LEU A 344 -13.37 -7.43 3.07
CA LEU A 344 -12.98 -7.96 4.38
C LEU A 344 -12.66 -9.45 4.37
N ASN A 345 -13.01 -10.18 3.30
CA ASN A 345 -12.65 -11.59 3.19
C ASN A 345 -11.18 -11.79 2.84
N THR A 346 -10.56 -10.82 2.18
CA THR A 346 -9.17 -10.86 1.73
C THR A 346 -8.29 -9.87 2.49
N ASP A 347 -8.79 -8.68 2.77
CA ASP A 347 -8.06 -7.62 3.45
C ASP A 347 -8.49 -7.50 4.92
N VAL A 348 -7.72 -8.11 5.80
CA VAL A 348 -7.97 -8.09 7.25
C VAL A 348 -7.50 -6.82 7.95
N SER A 349 -6.71 -5.98 7.28
CA SER A 349 -6.30 -4.68 7.79
C SER A 349 -7.32 -3.58 7.53
N LEU A 350 -8.32 -3.87 6.71
CA LEU A 350 -9.45 -3.00 6.45
C LEU A 350 -10.54 -3.20 7.51
N ARG A 351 -11.20 -2.12 7.92
CA ARG A 351 -12.41 -2.18 8.75
C ARG A 351 -13.52 -1.42 8.04
N VAL A 352 -14.69 -2.03 7.95
CA VAL A 352 -15.90 -1.42 7.38
C VAL A 352 -16.98 -1.41 8.44
N GLU A 353 -17.51 -0.24 8.73
CA GLU A 353 -18.56 -0.01 9.73
C GLU A 353 -19.76 0.68 9.05
N GLU A 354 -20.97 0.22 9.35
CA GLU A 354 -22.18 0.90 8.93
C GLU A 354 -22.32 2.21 9.73
N THR A 355 -22.75 3.29 9.08
CA THR A 355 -23.02 4.56 9.74
C THR A 355 -24.50 4.63 10.16
N GLU A 356 -24.90 5.71 10.81
CA GLU A 356 -26.32 5.96 11.15
C GLU A 356 -27.22 6.02 9.91
N THR A 357 -26.65 6.31 8.75
CA THR A 357 -27.35 6.31 7.46
C THR A 357 -27.06 5.01 6.71
N THR A 358 -28.08 4.41 6.09
CA THR A 358 -27.93 3.17 5.31
C THR A 358 -27.22 3.36 3.96
N GLU A 359 -26.86 4.60 3.64
CA GLU A 359 -26.25 4.99 2.34
C GLU A 359 -24.76 5.29 2.46
N ALA A 360 -24.20 5.23 3.68
CA ALA A 360 -22.80 5.56 3.94
C ALA A 360 -22.15 4.50 4.84
N PHE A 361 -20.85 4.27 4.60
CA PHE A 361 -20.01 3.30 5.30
C PHE A 361 -18.71 3.97 5.72
N LYS A 362 -18.32 3.78 6.97
CA LYS A 362 -16.99 4.20 7.44
C LYS A 362 -15.99 3.10 7.12
N VAL A 363 -15.03 3.42 6.29
CA VAL A 363 -13.97 2.51 5.85
C VAL A 363 -12.66 3.00 6.45
N SER A 364 -12.01 2.14 7.24
CA SER A 364 -10.76 2.46 7.93
C SER A 364 -9.64 1.58 7.41
N GLY A 365 -8.48 2.18 7.14
CA GLY A 365 -7.29 1.54 6.60
C GLY A 365 -6.01 2.04 7.27
N ARG A 366 -4.87 1.49 6.88
CA ARG A 366 -3.57 1.82 7.47
C ARG A 366 -2.97 3.11 6.93
N GLY A 367 -3.28 3.47 5.67
CA GLY A 367 -2.73 4.65 5.03
C GLY A 367 -3.57 5.09 3.83
N GLU A 368 -3.23 6.26 3.27
CA GLU A 368 -3.94 6.82 2.11
C GLU A 368 -3.80 5.94 0.86
N LEU A 369 -2.62 5.37 0.63
CA LEU A 369 -2.38 4.47 -0.51
C LEU A 369 -3.27 3.23 -0.43
N HIS A 370 -3.43 2.65 0.75
CA HIS A 370 -4.30 1.49 0.97
C HIS A 370 -5.75 1.78 0.56
N LEU A 371 -6.32 2.90 1.04
CA LEU A 371 -7.68 3.30 0.68
C LEU A 371 -7.80 3.72 -0.79
N SER A 372 -6.78 4.38 -1.38
CA SER A 372 -6.80 4.77 -2.79
C SER A 372 -6.76 3.56 -3.74
N VAL A 373 -6.07 2.49 -3.36
CA VAL A 373 -6.07 1.22 -4.10
C VAL A 373 -7.46 0.59 -4.09
N LEU A 374 -8.13 0.55 -2.94
CA LEU A 374 -9.51 0.06 -2.83
C LEU A 374 -10.46 0.87 -3.73
N ILE A 375 -10.37 2.20 -3.68
CA ILE A 375 -11.16 3.10 -4.51
C ILE A 375 -10.94 2.81 -6.00
N GLU A 376 -9.69 2.68 -6.42
CA GLU A 376 -9.34 2.43 -7.82
C GLU A 376 -9.81 1.05 -8.31
N ASN A 377 -9.70 0.00 -7.48
CA ASN A 377 -10.25 -1.31 -7.77
C ASN A 377 -11.77 -1.24 -8.00
N MET A 378 -12.50 -0.62 -7.08
CA MET A 378 -13.95 -0.48 -7.19
C MET A 378 -14.35 0.34 -8.42
N ARG A 379 -13.62 1.41 -8.74
CA ARG A 379 -13.83 2.22 -9.94
C ARG A 379 -13.71 1.38 -11.22
N ARG A 380 -12.66 0.56 -11.33
CA ARG A 380 -12.41 -0.31 -12.49
C ARG A 380 -13.44 -1.43 -12.62
N GLU A 381 -13.97 -1.90 -11.48
CA GLU A 381 -15.08 -2.86 -11.48
C GLU A 381 -16.42 -2.25 -11.94
N GLY A 382 -16.50 -0.93 -12.11
CA GLY A 382 -17.69 -0.21 -12.61
C GLY A 382 -18.58 0.38 -11.53
N TYR A 383 -18.07 0.51 -10.29
CA TYR A 383 -18.79 1.18 -9.21
C TYR A 383 -18.77 2.70 -9.36
N GLU A 384 -19.86 3.33 -8.96
CA GLU A 384 -19.99 4.77 -8.81
C GLU A 384 -20.41 5.09 -7.38
N PHE A 385 -19.62 5.94 -6.70
CA PHE A 385 -19.80 6.30 -5.30
C PHE A 385 -19.13 7.63 -5.00
N ALA A 386 -19.30 8.15 -3.80
CA ALA A 386 -18.58 9.33 -3.33
C ALA A 386 -17.80 9.00 -2.05
N VAL A 387 -16.69 9.71 -1.84
CA VAL A 387 -15.88 9.59 -0.62
C VAL A 387 -15.65 10.93 0.05
N SER A 388 -15.52 10.92 1.37
CA SER A 388 -15.14 12.07 2.17
C SER A 388 -13.61 12.21 2.22
N LYS A 389 -13.13 13.35 2.73
CA LYS A 389 -11.73 13.52 3.13
C LYS A 389 -11.31 12.42 4.11
N ALA A 390 -10.05 11.97 3.98
CA ALA A 390 -9.44 11.09 4.95
C ALA A 390 -9.27 11.78 6.31
N GLU A 391 -9.60 11.09 7.38
CA GLU A 391 -9.46 11.56 8.76
C GLU A 391 -8.68 10.54 9.57
N VAL A 392 -7.80 11.00 10.46
CA VAL A 392 -7.09 10.12 11.38
C VAL A 392 -8.03 9.60 12.46
N ILE A 393 -7.79 8.37 12.90
CA ILE A 393 -8.53 7.75 13.98
C ILE A 393 -7.91 8.17 15.31
N TYR A 394 -8.67 8.89 16.12
CA TYR A 394 -8.24 9.32 17.45
C TYR A 394 -8.51 8.23 18.48
N LYS A 395 -7.63 8.15 19.49
CA LYS A 395 -7.82 7.34 20.69
C LYS A 395 -7.97 8.24 21.92
N THR A 396 -8.34 7.65 23.02
CA THR A 396 -8.45 8.33 24.31
C THR A 396 -7.60 7.56 25.32
N ASP A 397 -6.76 8.25 26.09
CA ASP A 397 -5.99 7.65 27.16
C ASP A 397 -6.89 7.32 28.39
N GLU A 398 -6.33 6.64 29.38
CA GLU A 398 -7.03 6.28 30.62
C GLU A 398 -7.54 7.52 31.40
N ARG A 399 -6.99 8.70 31.13
CA ARG A 399 -7.37 9.98 31.76
C ARG A 399 -8.35 10.80 30.93
N GLY A 400 -8.85 10.25 29.81
CA GLY A 400 -9.79 10.92 28.91
C GLY A 400 -9.14 11.95 27.97
N LYS A 401 -7.81 11.98 27.83
CA LYS A 401 -7.12 12.88 26.89
C LYS A 401 -7.09 12.27 25.50
N LYS A 402 -7.32 13.12 24.52
CA LYS A 402 -7.28 12.77 23.10
C LYS A 402 -5.85 12.46 22.66
N LEU A 403 -5.67 11.31 22.02
CA LEU A 403 -4.44 10.86 21.39
C LEU A 403 -4.63 10.81 19.87
N GLU A 404 -3.58 11.09 19.13
CA GLU A 404 -3.54 10.98 17.68
C GLU A 404 -2.35 10.10 17.23
N PRO A 405 -2.46 9.43 16.06
CA PRO A 405 -1.37 8.62 15.53
C PRO A 405 -0.23 9.51 15.04
N PHE A 406 1.01 9.06 15.26
CA PHE A 406 2.24 9.70 14.78
C PHE A 406 3.00 8.74 13.87
N GLU A 407 3.72 9.33 12.93
CA GLU A 407 4.60 8.62 12.00
C GLU A 407 6.00 9.22 12.05
N ILE A 408 7.00 8.37 11.88
CA ILE A 408 8.36 8.80 11.59
C ILE A 408 8.48 8.96 10.08
N ALA A 409 8.77 10.17 9.62
CA ALA A 409 9.00 10.50 8.23
C ALA A 409 10.50 10.57 7.94
N TYR A 410 10.99 9.68 7.08
CA TYR A 410 12.33 9.69 6.52
C TYR A 410 12.29 10.38 5.17
N ILE A 411 13.05 11.46 5.02
CA ILE A 411 12.98 12.31 3.84
C ILE A 411 14.38 12.56 3.30
N ASP A 412 14.62 12.15 2.07
CA ASP A 412 15.86 12.42 1.35
C ASP A 412 15.60 13.56 0.35
N VAL A 413 16.33 14.66 0.49
CA VAL A 413 16.17 15.84 -0.37
C VAL A 413 17.53 16.43 -0.76
N PRO A 414 17.67 17.02 -1.97
CA PRO A 414 18.81 17.84 -2.29
C PRO A 414 18.98 18.99 -1.28
N ASP A 415 20.23 19.32 -0.94
CA ASP A 415 20.57 20.29 0.11
C ASP A 415 19.87 21.65 -0.07
N GLU A 416 19.62 22.07 -1.32
CA GLU A 416 18.92 23.32 -1.65
C GLU A 416 17.47 23.37 -1.15
N PHE A 417 16.79 22.21 -0.98
CA PHE A 417 15.40 22.13 -0.55
C PHE A 417 15.23 21.81 0.94
N THR A 418 16.30 21.46 1.65
CA THR A 418 16.27 21.05 3.06
C THR A 418 15.52 22.04 3.94
N GLY A 419 15.85 23.33 3.86
CA GLY A 419 15.18 24.38 4.64
C GLY A 419 13.70 24.53 4.32
N THR A 420 13.32 24.36 3.05
CA THR A 420 11.91 24.40 2.62
C THR A 420 11.11 23.27 3.23
N VAL A 421 11.64 22.04 3.16
CA VAL A 421 10.97 20.85 3.70
C VAL A 421 10.84 20.91 5.22
N ILE A 422 11.88 21.37 5.92
CA ILE A 422 11.83 21.58 7.38
C ILE A 422 10.69 22.56 7.74
N ASN A 423 10.58 23.67 7.04
CA ASN A 423 9.53 24.66 7.28
C ASN A 423 8.13 24.09 7.01
N MET A 424 7.97 23.32 5.93
CA MET A 424 6.71 22.67 5.58
C MET A 424 6.25 21.70 6.68
N LEU A 425 7.14 20.85 7.18
CA LEU A 425 6.80 19.88 8.23
C LEU A 425 6.57 20.54 9.59
N ASN A 426 7.35 21.54 9.94
CA ASN A 426 7.13 22.31 11.17
C ASN A 426 5.75 22.98 11.18
N SER A 427 5.29 23.52 10.02
CA SER A 427 3.94 24.10 9.91
C SER A 427 2.84 23.04 10.11
N ARG A 428 3.15 21.78 9.85
CA ARG A 428 2.28 20.60 10.03
C ARG A 428 2.53 19.87 11.37
N LYS A 429 3.11 20.57 12.36
CA LYS A 429 3.39 20.08 13.72
C LYS A 429 4.40 18.92 13.77
N GLY A 430 5.21 18.73 12.74
CA GLY A 430 6.34 17.81 12.74
C GLY A 430 7.48 18.30 13.62
N GLU A 431 8.20 17.37 14.23
CA GLU A 431 9.38 17.60 15.07
C GLU A 431 10.60 16.92 14.45
N LEU A 432 11.62 17.69 14.12
CA LEU A 432 12.86 17.18 13.58
C LEU A 432 13.57 16.33 14.64
N GLN A 433 13.79 15.05 14.35
CA GLN A 433 14.50 14.10 15.20
C GLN A 433 15.97 13.97 14.83
N GLY A 434 16.26 13.98 13.53
CA GLY A 434 17.61 13.82 13.01
C GLY A 434 17.82 14.49 11.65
N MET A 435 19.08 14.82 11.36
CA MET A 435 19.52 15.31 10.06
C MET A 435 20.94 14.83 9.79
N ALA A 436 21.14 14.17 8.65
CA ALA A 436 22.45 13.68 8.25
C ALA A 436 22.66 13.86 6.73
N PRO A 437 23.86 14.24 6.28
CA PRO A 437 24.19 14.20 4.86
C PRO A 437 24.30 12.75 4.37
N THR A 438 23.69 12.43 3.22
CA THR A 438 23.75 11.11 2.60
C THR A 438 24.85 11.02 1.53
N GLY A 439 25.61 12.09 1.31
CA GLY A 439 26.56 12.22 0.20
C GLY A 439 25.87 12.78 -1.08
N ASN A 440 26.65 13.08 -2.09
CA ASN A 440 26.17 13.55 -3.41
C ASN A 440 25.26 14.80 -3.39
N GLY A 441 25.37 15.67 -2.36
CA GLY A 441 24.56 16.88 -2.24
C GLY A 441 23.10 16.62 -1.84
N THR A 442 22.83 15.54 -1.11
CA THR A 442 21.54 15.20 -0.53
C THR A 442 21.62 15.11 0.99
N THR A 443 20.56 15.51 1.67
CA THR A 443 20.41 15.46 3.12
C THR A 443 19.21 14.56 3.47
N ARG A 444 19.41 13.65 4.42
CA ARG A 444 18.36 12.86 5.05
C ARG A 444 17.83 13.59 6.26
N LEU A 445 16.52 13.75 6.34
CA LEU A 445 15.80 14.31 7.47
C LEU A 445 14.94 13.21 8.10
N GLU A 446 14.90 13.19 9.42
CA GLU A 446 14.01 12.34 10.19
C GLU A 446 13.07 13.21 11.02
N PHE A 447 11.77 13.05 10.84
CA PHE A 447 10.73 13.82 11.51
C PHE A 447 9.72 12.92 12.19
N LEU A 448 9.35 13.28 13.42
CA LEU A 448 8.16 12.76 14.08
C LEU A 448 6.97 13.66 13.75
N VAL A 449 5.99 13.17 13.01
CA VAL A 449 4.88 13.97 12.47
C VAL A 449 3.55 13.35 12.84
N PRO A 450 2.53 14.13 13.29
CA PRO A 450 1.17 13.62 13.39
C PRO A 450 0.70 13.11 12.03
N SER A 451 0.13 11.89 11.94
CA SER A 451 -0.31 11.30 10.66
C SER A 451 -1.24 12.22 9.86
N ARG A 452 -2.11 12.99 10.55
CA ARG A 452 -2.95 14.00 9.89
C ARG A 452 -2.13 15.11 9.21
N GLY A 453 -0.92 15.41 9.67
CA GLY A 453 -0.01 16.38 9.04
C GLY A 453 0.60 15.88 7.73
N LEU A 454 0.59 14.57 7.50
CA LEU A 454 1.08 13.94 6.27
C LEU A 454 0.01 13.80 5.20
N ILE A 455 -1.28 13.91 5.57
CA ILE A 455 -2.40 13.91 4.61
C ILE A 455 -2.21 15.05 3.62
N GLY A 456 -2.14 14.73 2.32
CA GLY A 456 -1.90 15.69 1.24
C GLY A 456 -0.50 16.31 1.19
N PHE A 457 0.42 15.92 2.09
CA PHE A 457 1.78 16.47 2.12
C PHE A 457 2.62 16.05 0.91
N ARG A 458 2.42 14.84 0.41
CA ARG A 458 3.24 14.28 -0.67
C ARG A 458 3.17 15.10 -1.95
N GLY A 459 1.99 15.62 -2.30
CA GLY A 459 1.80 16.49 -3.46
C GLY A 459 2.55 17.82 -3.35
N ASP A 460 2.43 18.48 -2.20
CA ASP A 460 3.12 19.74 -1.89
C ASP A 460 4.64 19.54 -1.87
N PHE A 461 5.10 18.45 -1.25
CA PHE A 461 6.50 18.07 -1.15
C PHE A 461 7.14 17.85 -2.53
N MET A 462 6.49 17.06 -3.40
CA MET A 462 6.98 16.81 -4.76
C MET A 462 7.06 18.11 -5.58
N THR A 463 6.10 19.01 -5.40
CA THR A 463 6.12 20.32 -6.05
C THR A 463 7.27 21.18 -5.52
N ALA A 464 7.44 21.27 -4.20
CA ALA A 464 8.47 22.06 -3.55
C ALA A 464 9.90 21.59 -3.88
N THR A 465 10.09 20.27 -4.01
CA THR A 465 11.39 19.64 -4.35
C THR A 465 11.60 19.45 -5.85
N LYS A 466 10.68 19.94 -6.69
CA LYS A 466 10.71 19.75 -8.16
C LYS A 466 10.82 18.28 -8.59
N GLY A 467 10.24 17.39 -7.80
CA GLY A 467 10.29 15.94 -8.03
C GLY A 467 11.57 15.23 -7.57
N ASN A 468 12.52 15.95 -6.96
CA ASN A 468 13.82 15.36 -6.56
C ASN A 468 13.87 14.90 -5.09
N GLY A 469 12.76 14.94 -4.38
CA GLY A 469 12.68 14.47 -3.00
C GLY A 469 12.04 13.09 -2.88
N VAL A 470 12.48 12.30 -1.91
CA VAL A 470 11.87 11.02 -1.52
C VAL A 470 11.36 11.13 -0.10
N ILE A 471 10.13 10.71 0.13
CA ILE A 471 9.53 10.66 1.47
C ILE A 471 8.97 9.27 1.74
N ASN A 472 9.31 8.73 2.91
CA ASN A 472 8.81 7.46 3.42
C ASN A 472 8.34 7.67 4.86
N THR A 473 7.19 7.12 5.20
CA THR A 473 6.61 7.26 6.53
C THR A 473 6.32 5.90 7.14
N ILE A 474 6.51 5.79 8.44
CA ILE A 474 6.27 4.57 9.21
C ILE A 474 5.49 4.97 10.45
N PHE A 475 4.35 4.29 10.69
CA PHE A 475 3.60 4.47 11.92
C PHE A 475 4.50 4.16 13.14
N ASP A 476 4.48 5.04 14.12
CA ASP A 476 5.21 4.90 15.37
C ASP A 476 4.25 4.56 16.52
N GLU A 477 3.63 5.55 17.10
CA GLU A 477 2.73 5.36 18.24
C GLU A 477 1.62 6.42 18.31
N TYR A 478 0.72 6.25 19.29
CA TYR A 478 -0.30 7.24 19.61
C TYR A 478 0.21 8.21 20.67
N LEU A 479 0.35 9.50 20.32
CA LEU A 479 0.81 10.57 21.21
C LEU A 479 -0.29 11.60 21.47
N PRO A 480 -0.14 12.47 22.49
CA PRO A 480 -1.10 13.52 22.78
C PRO A 480 -1.37 14.44 21.59
N TYR A 481 -2.64 14.77 21.39
CA TYR A 481 -3.09 15.68 20.32
C TYR A 481 -2.39 17.05 20.37
N LYS A 482 -1.76 17.45 19.26
CA LYS A 482 -0.97 18.69 19.13
C LYS A 482 -1.77 19.95 18.75
N GLY A 483 -3.09 19.93 18.95
CA GLY A 483 -3.96 21.07 18.64
C GLY A 483 -4.32 21.16 17.16
N ASP A 484 -5.09 22.17 16.78
CA ASP A 484 -5.61 22.34 15.43
C ASP A 484 -4.51 22.65 14.41
N MET A 485 -4.75 22.24 13.18
CA MET A 485 -3.84 22.38 12.05
C MET A 485 -4.65 22.74 10.79
N ASN A 486 -4.17 23.73 10.06
CA ASN A 486 -4.75 24.06 8.76
C ASN A 486 -4.14 23.15 7.68
N TYR A 487 -4.98 22.39 7.01
CA TYR A 487 -4.55 21.42 5.99
C TYR A 487 -4.45 22.05 4.60
N ARG A 488 -5.28 23.04 4.31
CA ARG A 488 -5.39 23.64 3.00
C ARG A 488 -5.35 25.16 3.13
N SER A 489 -4.46 25.79 2.36
CA SER A 489 -4.27 27.24 2.36
C SER A 489 -5.13 27.96 1.31
N GLN A 490 -5.71 27.24 0.36
CA GLN A 490 -6.43 27.78 -0.78
C GLN A 490 -7.88 27.30 -0.82
N GLY A 491 -8.81 28.15 -1.22
CA GLY A 491 -10.22 27.83 -1.35
C GLY A 491 -10.57 27.11 -2.65
N SER A 492 -11.83 26.83 -2.85
CA SER A 492 -12.40 26.21 -4.06
C SER A 492 -13.05 27.24 -4.98
N LEU A 493 -12.89 27.04 -6.29
CA LEU A 493 -13.76 27.66 -7.31
C LEU A 493 -14.97 26.75 -7.52
N ILE A 494 -16.16 27.26 -7.22
CA ILE A 494 -17.41 26.48 -7.20
C ILE A 494 -18.29 26.92 -8.36
N ALA A 495 -18.84 25.97 -9.13
CA ALA A 495 -19.80 26.26 -10.18
C ALA A 495 -21.09 26.82 -9.59
N TYR A 496 -21.48 28.01 -10.04
CA TYR A 496 -22.68 28.72 -9.59
C TYR A 496 -23.99 28.10 -10.09
N GLU A 497 -24.00 27.62 -11.35
CA GLU A 497 -25.20 27.06 -11.98
C GLU A 497 -24.90 25.76 -12.74
N THR A 498 -25.95 25.01 -13.00
CA THR A 498 -25.89 23.78 -13.79
C THR A 498 -25.95 24.11 -15.28
N GLY A 499 -25.03 23.55 -16.07
CA GLY A 499 -24.96 23.78 -17.50
C GLY A 499 -23.72 23.18 -18.13
N THR A 500 -23.26 23.80 -19.22
CA THR A 500 -22.01 23.42 -19.90
C THR A 500 -21.02 24.60 -19.82
N SER A 501 -19.78 24.31 -19.48
CA SER A 501 -18.72 25.31 -19.41
C SER A 501 -18.44 25.93 -20.78
N ILE A 502 -18.27 27.23 -20.82
CA ILE A 502 -18.05 27.99 -22.05
C ILE A 502 -16.75 28.77 -21.93
N THR A 503 -16.01 28.90 -23.03
CA THR A 503 -14.71 29.59 -23.08
C THR A 503 -14.73 30.96 -22.40
N TYR A 504 -15.79 31.77 -22.61
CA TYR A 504 -15.91 33.08 -21.99
C TYR A 504 -16.06 33.03 -20.46
N GLY A 505 -16.87 32.11 -19.96
CA GLY A 505 -17.05 31.89 -18.53
C GLY A 505 -15.76 31.40 -17.85
N LEU A 506 -15.06 30.44 -18.48
CA LEU A 506 -13.77 29.91 -18.00
C LEU A 506 -12.67 30.98 -18.03
N PHE A 507 -12.63 31.81 -19.07
CA PHE A 507 -11.67 32.92 -19.17
C PHE A 507 -11.76 33.88 -17.97
N ASN A 508 -12.98 34.23 -17.55
CA ASN A 508 -13.19 35.04 -16.36
C ASN A 508 -12.87 34.31 -15.05
N ALA A 509 -13.08 32.98 -15.03
CA ALA A 509 -12.82 32.19 -13.83
C ALA A 509 -11.32 31.91 -13.62
N GLN A 510 -10.52 31.76 -14.70
CA GLN A 510 -9.06 31.54 -14.59
C GLN A 510 -8.28 32.69 -13.94
N GLU A 511 -8.83 33.91 -13.94
CA GLU A 511 -8.26 35.04 -13.21
C GLU A 511 -8.31 34.84 -11.67
N ARG A 512 -9.15 33.95 -11.19
CA ARG A 512 -9.37 33.65 -9.77
C ARG A 512 -8.49 32.52 -9.26
N GLY A 513 -8.01 31.64 -10.16
CA GLY A 513 -7.19 30.51 -9.77
C GLY A 513 -7.01 29.49 -10.90
N THR A 514 -6.63 28.26 -10.52
CA THR A 514 -6.36 27.17 -11.46
C THR A 514 -7.61 26.35 -11.71
N LEU A 515 -7.99 26.18 -12.98
CA LEU A 515 -9.16 25.40 -13.36
C LEU A 515 -8.85 23.91 -13.49
N PHE A 516 -9.81 23.05 -13.14
CA PHE A 516 -9.75 21.60 -13.30
C PHE A 516 -10.51 21.11 -14.53
N ILE A 517 -11.33 21.96 -15.12
CA ILE A 517 -12.19 21.64 -16.28
C ILE A 517 -11.86 22.51 -17.49
N GLY A 518 -12.11 21.96 -18.68
CA GLY A 518 -12.01 22.64 -19.96
C GLY A 518 -13.35 23.15 -20.49
N PRO A 519 -13.36 23.79 -21.68
CA PRO A 519 -14.58 24.22 -22.34
C PRO A 519 -15.39 23.02 -22.89
N GLY A 520 -16.72 23.13 -22.81
CA GLY A 520 -17.63 22.10 -23.29
C GLY A 520 -17.95 20.98 -22.28
N GLU A 521 -17.40 21.07 -21.07
CA GLU A 521 -17.66 20.10 -20.01
C GLU A 521 -18.96 20.42 -19.26
N PRO A 522 -19.77 19.40 -18.93
CA PRO A 522 -20.96 19.57 -18.12
C PRO A 522 -20.59 19.85 -16.67
N VAL A 523 -21.27 20.82 -16.06
CA VAL A 523 -21.11 21.18 -14.65
C VAL A 523 -22.48 21.30 -13.98
N TYR A 524 -22.50 21.21 -12.66
CA TYR A 524 -23.70 21.46 -11.87
C TYR A 524 -23.38 22.39 -10.70
N ALA A 525 -24.39 23.09 -10.19
CA ALA A 525 -24.25 23.99 -9.07
C ALA A 525 -23.68 23.28 -7.83
N GLY A 526 -22.63 23.83 -7.23
CA GLY A 526 -21.92 23.22 -6.12
C GLY A 526 -20.77 22.26 -6.50
N MET A 527 -20.54 22.01 -7.79
CA MET A 527 -19.36 21.28 -8.28
C MET A 527 -18.12 22.17 -8.12
N VAL A 528 -17.03 21.62 -7.61
CA VAL A 528 -15.72 22.30 -7.54
C VAL A 528 -15.02 22.12 -8.87
N ILE A 529 -14.72 23.25 -9.51
CA ILE A 529 -14.19 23.30 -10.87
C ILE A 529 -12.79 23.88 -10.96
N GLY A 530 -12.20 24.19 -9.81
CA GLY A 530 -10.85 24.72 -9.73
C GLY A 530 -10.44 25.07 -8.30
N GLU A 531 -9.18 25.41 -8.16
CA GLU A 531 -8.53 25.88 -6.95
C GLU A 531 -8.47 27.41 -6.96
N ASN A 532 -8.95 28.06 -5.89
CA ASN A 532 -8.90 29.52 -5.78
C ASN A 532 -7.48 29.97 -5.40
N GLY A 533 -7.00 31.05 -5.95
CA GLY A 533 -5.74 31.68 -5.52
C GLY A 533 -5.79 32.32 -4.12
N ARG A 534 -6.96 32.34 -3.45
CA ARG A 534 -7.18 32.85 -2.10
C ARG A 534 -7.70 31.77 -1.18
N THR A 535 -7.70 32.07 0.11
CA THR A 535 -8.13 31.12 1.16
C THR A 535 -9.62 30.79 1.15
N ASP A 536 -10.47 31.69 0.64
CA ASP A 536 -11.92 31.55 0.66
C ASP A 536 -12.44 30.84 -0.59
N ASP A 537 -13.54 30.09 -0.42
CA ASP A 537 -14.31 29.56 -1.53
C ASP A 537 -15.04 30.65 -2.29
N ILE A 538 -15.05 30.56 -3.60
CA ILE A 538 -15.73 31.52 -4.47
C ILE A 538 -16.63 30.79 -5.47
N GLU A 539 -17.85 31.28 -5.62
CA GLU A 539 -18.76 30.85 -6.68
C GLU A 539 -18.47 31.59 -7.99
N VAL A 540 -18.30 30.86 -9.07
CA VAL A 540 -18.01 31.40 -10.41
C VAL A 540 -18.98 30.84 -11.43
N ASN A 541 -19.42 31.68 -12.36
CA ASN A 541 -20.32 31.27 -13.45
C ASN A 541 -19.52 30.95 -14.71
N VAL A 542 -19.27 29.67 -14.94
CA VAL A 542 -18.54 29.17 -16.12
C VAL A 542 -19.45 28.89 -17.31
N CYS A 543 -20.77 28.93 -17.12
CA CYS A 543 -21.76 28.79 -18.19
C CYS A 543 -22.16 30.11 -18.86
N LYS A 544 -21.61 31.23 -18.36
CA LYS A 544 -21.96 32.57 -18.83
C LYS A 544 -21.49 32.85 -20.25
N LYS A 545 -22.45 33.15 -21.15
CA LYS A 545 -22.16 33.55 -22.52
C LYS A 545 -21.71 35.03 -22.59
N LYS A 546 -20.85 35.34 -23.57
CA LYS A 546 -20.52 36.72 -23.89
C LYS A 546 -21.80 37.42 -24.39
N GLN A 547 -22.22 38.49 -23.73
CA GLN A 547 -23.32 39.30 -24.25
C GLN A 547 -22.86 40.03 -25.51
N LEU A 548 -23.62 39.85 -26.58
CA LEU A 548 -23.41 40.59 -27.83
C LEU A 548 -23.79 42.05 -27.57
N THR A 549 -22.83 42.94 -27.59
CA THR A 549 -23.06 44.40 -27.55
C THR A 549 -22.89 44.93 -28.94
N ASN A 550 -23.77 45.88 -29.36
CA ASN A 550 -23.74 46.50 -30.68
C ASN A 550 -22.57 47.47 -30.88
N THR A 551 -21.69 47.63 -29.88
CA THR A 551 -20.50 48.50 -29.95
C THR A 551 -19.28 47.67 -30.37
N ARG A 552 -18.74 47.93 -31.55
CA ARG A 552 -17.45 47.41 -32.02
C ARG A 552 -16.34 48.18 -31.31
N THR A 553 -15.74 47.58 -30.32
CA THR A 553 -14.45 47.99 -29.75
C THR A 553 -13.34 47.25 -30.47
N SER A 554 -12.29 47.93 -30.89
CA SER A 554 -11.16 47.40 -31.66
C SER A 554 -10.32 46.30 -30.99
N GLY A 555 -10.62 45.91 -29.75
CA GLY A 555 -10.02 44.78 -29.03
C GLY A 555 -10.96 43.63 -28.76
N ALA A 556 -12.19 43.61 -29.33
CA ALA A 556 -13.22 42.63 -29.01
C ALA A 556 -13.06 41.28 -29.73
N ASP A 557 -12.13 41.16 -30.68
CA ASP A 557 -11.90 39.97 -31.52
C ASP A 557 -10.60 39.23 -31.16
N ASP A 558 -9.89 39.60 -30.09
CA ASP A 558 -8.77 38.78 -29.61
C ASP A 558 -9.25 37.43 -29.12
N ALA A 559 -8.67 36.36 -29.66
CA ALA A 559 -8.97 34.99 -29.25
C ALA A 559 -8.70 34.83 -27.75
N LEU A 560 -9.74 34.45 -26.99
CA LEU A 560 -9.61 34.21 -25.57
C LEU A 560 -8.65 33.05 -25.33
N LYS A 561 -7.49 33.28 -24.73
CA LYS A 561 -6.52 32.25 -24.38
C LYS A 561 -6.89 31.64 -23.04
N LEU A 562 -7.20 30.36 -23.01
CA LEU A 562 -7.37 29.58 -21.78
C LEU A 562 -6.06 28.88 -21.44
N THR A 563 -5.71 28.91 -20.16
CA THR A 563 -4.68 28.02 -19.59
C THR A 563 -5.20 26.57 -19.65
N PRO A 564 -4.38 25.58 -20.00
CA PRO A 564 -4.79 24.18 -19.92
C PRO A 564 -5.29 23.84 -18.51
N PRO A 565 -6.40 23.10 -18.37
CA PRO A 565 -6.91 22.71 -17.06
C PRO A 565 -5.96 21.73 -16.39
N LYS A 566 -5.86 21.80 -15.06
CA LYS A 566 -5.13 20.84 -14.24
C LYS A 566 -6.01 19.61 -14.05
N VAL A 567 -5.73 18.53 -14.77
CA VAL A 567 -6.41 17.25 -14.58
C VAL A 567 -5.84 16.57 -13.34
N LEU A 568 -6.70 16.35 -12.33
CA LEU A 568 -6.29 15.72 -11.08
C LEU A 568 -6.28 14.19 -11.21
N SER A 569 -5.22 13.54 -10.71
CA SER A 569 -5.25 12.10 -10.46
C SER A 569 -6.16 11.80 -9.25
N LEU A 570 -6.44 10.51 -9.00
CA LEU A 570 -7.23 10.10 -7.83
C LEU A 570 -6.59 10.62 -6.54
N GLU A 571 -5.29 10.40 -6.37
CA GLU A 571 -4.54 10.83 -5.19
C GLU A 571 -4.59 12.35 -5.04
N GLN A 572 -4.31 13.10 -6.09
CA GLN A 572 -4.38 14.57 -6.07
C GLN A 572 -5.78 15.09 -5.74
N ALA A 573 -6.82 14.39 -6.20
CA ALA A 573 -8.20 14.75 -5.87
C ALA A 573 -8.54 14.45 -4.40
N LEU A 574 -8.07 13.31 -3.85
CA LEU A 574 -8.21 12.95 -2.44
C LEU A 574 -7.47 13.94 -1.53
N ASP A 575 -6.26 14.35 -1.92
CA ASP A 575 -5.46 15.35 -1.19
C ASP A 575 -6.13 16.73 -1.20
N PHE A 576 -6.79 17.08 -2.32
CA PHE A 576 -7.39 18.41 -2.51
C PHE A 576 -8.68 18.61 -1.72
N ILE A 577 -9.54 17.60 -1.58
CA ILE A 577 -10.86 17.75 -0.94
C ILE A 577 -10.75 18.24 0.51
N ASP A 578 -11.68 19.10 0.91
CA ASP A 578 -11.79 19.57 2.29
C ASP A 578 -12.94 18.88 3.03
N THR A 579 -13.08 19.16 4.33
CA THR A 579 -14.05 18.53 5.23
C THR A 579 -15.50 18.75 4.82
N ASP A 580 -15.78 19.83 4.09
CA ASP A 580 -17.12 20.18 3.54
C ASP A 580 -17.29 19.75 2.08
N GLU A 581 -16.33 18.98 1.54
CA GLU A 581 -16.30 18.50 0.16
C GLU A 581 -16.41 16.97 0.08
N LEU A 582 -16.78 16.47 -1.09
CA LEU A 582 -16.80 15.06 -1.45
C LEU A 582 -16.15 14.86 -2.81
N LEU A 583 -15.51 13.73 -2.99
CA LEU A 583 -15.01 13.27 -4.29
C LEU A 583 -15.97 12.23 -4.85
N GLU A 584 -16.60 12.56 -5.98
CA GLU A 584 -17.35 11.58 -6.77
C GLU A 584 -16.39 10.73 -7.60
N ILE A 585 -16.54 9.44 -7.50
CA ILE A 585 -15.73 8.44 -8.18
C ILE A 585 -16.62 7.66 -9.11
N THR A 586 -16.29 7.70 -10.40
CA THR A 586 -17.00 6.97 -11.44
C THR A 586 -16.00 6.22 -12.30
N PRO A 587 -16.42 5.23 -13.09
CA PRO A 587 -15.52 4.54 -14.01
C PRO A 587 -14.76 5.46 -14.99
N LYS A 588 -15.31 6.64 -15.29
CA LYS A 588 -14.77 7.56 -16.31
C LYS A 588 -14.19 8.86 -15.75
N SER A 589 -14.67 9.33 -14.58
CA SER A 589 -14.40 10.69 -14.09
C SER A 589 -14.20 10.75 -12.60
N PHE A 590 -13.40 11.72 -12.15
CA PHE A 590 -13.33 12.22 -10.79
C PHE A 590 -13.92 13.62 -10.77
N ARG A 591 -14.88 13.87 -9.89
CA ARG A 591 -15.50 15.19 -9.73
C ARG A 591 -15.56 15.56 -8.26
N ILE A 592 -15.06 16.74 -7.92
CA ILE A 592 -15.14 17.25 -6.56
C ILE A 592 -16.39 18.11 -6.45
N ARG A 593 -17.10 18.00 -5.33
CA ARG A 593 -18.28 18.80 -5.04
C ARG A 593 -18.39 19.20 -3.57
N LYS A 594 -19.16 20.23 -3.30
CA LYS A 594 -19.54 20.53 -1.93
C LYS A 594 -20.55 19.50 -1.40
N LYS A 595 -20.49 19.17 -0.11
CA LYS A 595 -21.49 18.33 0.57
C LYS A 595 -22.88 18.92 0.43
N ILE A 596 -23.00 20.22 0.64
CA ILE A 596 -24.23 20.99 0.48
C ILE A 596 -24.16 21.72 -0.87
N LEU A 597 -24.97 21.30 -1.85
CA LEU A 597 -24.93 21.86 -3.19
C LEU A 597 -25.59 23.25 -3.26
N ASP A 598 -26.64 23.50 -2.47
CA ASP A 598 -27.33 24.80 -2.46
C ASP A 598 -26.51 25.88 -1.78
N PRO A 599 -26.23 27.03 -2.45
CA PRO A 599 -25.39 28.09 -1.90
C PRO A 599 -25.96 28.74 -0.66
N THR A 600 -27.30 28.88 -0.58
CA THR A 600 -27.95 29.49 0.58
C THR A 600 -27.85 28.62 1.83
N LEU A 601 -28.00 27.30 1.64
CA LEU A 601 -27.84 26.33 2.71
C LEU A 601 -26.38 26.23 3.16
N ARG A 602 -25.40 26.30 2.26
CA ARG A 602 -23.96 26.38 2.60
C ARG A 602 -23.67 27.60 3.48
N PHE A 603 -24.15 28.77 3.06
CA PHE A 603 -23.95 30.00 3.82
C PHE A 603 -24.53 29.91 5.24
N ARG A 604 -25.75 29.36 5.37
CA ARG A 604 -26.40 29.15 6.69
C ARG A 604 -25.57 28.17 7.55
N ALA A 605 -25.17 27.02 7.01
CA ALA A 605 -24.36 26.03 7.71
C ALA A 605 -23.02 26.62 8.20
N LYS A 606 -22.34 27.41 7.38
CA LYS A 606 -21.09 28.09 7.74
C LYS A 606 -21.27 29.10 8.86
N ARG A 607 -22.37 29.88 8.83
CA ARG A 607 -22.72 30.82 9.89
C ARG A 607 -23.04 30.12 11.21
N ASP A 608 -23.78 29.02 11.17
CA ASP A 608 -24.20 28.29 12.36
C ASP A 608 -23.00 27.54 13.00
N ALA A 609 -22.02 27.12 12.21
CA ALA A 609 -20.75 26.54 12.68
C ALA A 609 -19.82 27.61 13.33
N GLY A 610 -19.80 28.85 12.80
CA GLY A 610 -19.01 29.95 13.37
C GLY A 610 -19.58 30.54 14.67
N ASN A 611 -20.82 30.19 15.05
CA ASN A 611 -21.47 30.62 16.29
C ASN A 611 -21.38 29.55 17.41
N LYS A 612 -20.74 28.43 17.19
CA LYS A 612 -20.41 27.40 18.18
C LYS A 612 -18.94 27.46 18.56
#